data_8084d3c3e7f325e10b6e407d6d1db1af
#
_entry.id   8084d3c3e7f325e10b6e407d6d1db1af
#
_cell.length_a   1.000
_cell.length_b   1.000
_cell.length_c   1.000
_cell.angle_alpha   90.00
_cell.angle_beta   90.00
_cell.angle_gamma   90.00
#
_symmetry.space_group_name_H-M   'P 1'
#
loop_
_entity.id
_entity.type
_entity.pdbx_description
1 polymer ?
#
loop_
_entity_poly.entity_id
_entity_poly.type
_entity_poly.pdbx_seq_one_letter_code
_entity_poly.pdbx_strand_id
1 'polypeptide(L)'
;MKLSKEKIWSTIEMEAEQATRNEPGLSALLEEKILQHSGLKDAVVHEIIKRLSLSKNAKFTKSFEFIDAIHKSLIEENIILDLTAIVDRDSACNLFCTPLLFYKGFLSLQIYRIANILWASNHQISALLLQTFISEHFAVDIHPKAKIGIGVMLDHATGCLLYTS
;
A
#
# COMPACT_ATOMS: atom_id res chain seq x y z
N MET A 1 -1.93 11.33 -20.89
CA MET A 1 -0.58 10.76 -21.23
C MET A 1 -0.20 9.86 -20.08
N LYS A 2 -0.17 8.51 -20.26
CA LYS A 2 0.26 7.60 -19.17
C LYS A 2 1.75 7.87 -18.88
N LEU A 3 2.06 8.27 -17.66
CA LEU A 3 3.43 8.36 -17.19
C LEU A 3 4.04 6.95 -17.14
N SER A 4 5.32 6.79 -17.54
CA SER A 4 6.02 5.52 -17.33
C SER A 4 6.27 5.30 -15.82
N LYS A 5 6.50 4.06 -15.42
CA LYS A 5 6.75 3.72 -14.00
C LYS A 5 7.98 4.44 -13.44
N GLU A 6 9.05 4.54 -14.24
CA GLU A 6 10.27 5.26 -13.88
C GLU A 6 9.99 6.73 -13.63
N LYS A 7 9.12 7.33 -14.45
CA LYS A 7 8.73 8.72 -14.32
C LYS A 7 7.87 8.99 -13.09
N ILE A 8 6.98 8.05 -12.73
CA ILE A 8 6.16 8.19 -11.51
C ILE A 8 7.07 8.12 -10.28
N TRP A 9 7.98 7.13 -10.21
CA TRP A 9 8.88 7.03 -9.06
C TRP A 9 9.79 8.24 -8.95
N SER A 10 10.43 8.68 -10.03
CA SER A 10 11.27 9.90 -10.01
C SER A 10 10.48 11.16 -9.64
N THR A 11 9.18 11.21 -9.95
CA THR A 11 8.31 12.30 -9.48
C THR A 11 8.12 12.24 -7.97
N ILE A 12 7.84 11.04 -7.42
CA ILE A 12 7.69 10.82 -5.96
C ILE A 12 8.97 11.22 -5.21
N GLU A 13 10.14 10.82 -5.72
CA GLU A 13 11.43 11.18 -5.12
C GLU A 13 11.64 12.70 -5.14
N MET A 14 11.40 13.36 -6.27
CA MET A 14 11.52 14.81 -6.40
C MET A 14 10.56 15.57 -5.46
N GLU A 15 9.31 15.10 -5.33
CA GLU A 15 8.33 15.65 -4.39
C GLU A 15 8.79 15.51 -2.94
N ALA A 16 9.32 14.33 -2.56
CA ALA A 16 9.87 14.08 -1.22
C ALA A 16 11.10 14.93 -0.92
N GLU A 17 12.04 15.08 -1.86
CA GLU A 17 13.18 15.97 -1.71
C GLU A 17 12.75 17.44 -1.55
N GLN A 18 11.76 17.89 -2.33
CA GLN A 18 11.24 19.24 -2.21
C GLN A 18 10.58 19.46 -0.85
N ALA A 19 9.81 18.47 -0.37
CA ALA A 19 9.21 18.51 0.96
C ALA A 19 10.28 18.55 2.07
N THR A 20 11.37 17.79 1.94
CA THR A 20 12.51 17.84 2.88
C THR A 20 13.14 19.21 2.94
N ARG A 21 13.27 19.90 1.79
CA ARG A 21 13.82 21.28 1.75
C ARG A 21 12.87 22.29 2.40
N ASN A 22 11.57 22.14 2.20
CA ASN A 22 10.57 23.06 2.73
C ASN A 22 10.28 22.82 4.23
N GLU A 23 10.32 21.56 4.64
CA GLU A 23 9.96 21.09 5.99
C GLU A 23 11.05 20.16 6.56
N PRO A 24 12.23 20.68 6.96
CA PRO A 24 13.35 19.83 7.42
C PRO A 24 13.02 18.90 8.58
N GLY A 25 12.01 19.23 9.39
CA GLY A 25 11.52 18.37 10.48
C GLY A 25 10.92 17.06 10.00
N LEU A 26 10.54 16.93 8.72
CA LEU A 26 10.03 15.70 8.11
C LEU A 26 11.10 14.85 7.42
N SER A 27 12.36 15.28 7.40
CA SER A 27 13.43 14.61 6.66
C SER A 27 13.55 13.11 6.99
N ALA A 28 13.52 12.76 8.27
CA ALA A 28 13.61 11.35 8.71
C ALA A 28 12.42 10.51 8.23
N LEU A 29 11.21 11.08 8.22
CA LEU A 29 10.02 10.41 7.70
C LEU A 29 10.11 10.17 6.19
N LEU A 30 10.52 11.18 5.44
CA LEU A 30 10.61 11.13 3.98
C LEU A 30 11.75 10.22 3.52
N GLU A 31 12.88 10.25 4.23
CA GLU A 31 13.99 9.32 4.02
C GLU A 31 13.51 7.88 4.22
N GLU A 32 12.91 7.58 5.38
CA GLU A 32 12.46 6.24 5.72
C GLU A 32 11.38 5.69 4.78
N LYS A 33 10.43 6.53 4.36
CA LYS A 33 9.27 6.06 3.58
C LYS A 33 9.48 6.11 2.07
N ILE A 34 10.41 6.93 1.58
CA ILE A 34 10.58 7.17 0.15
C ILE A 34 12.06 7.10 -0.25
N LEU A 35 12.90 8.03 0.21
CA LEU A 35 14.19 8.31 -0.40
C LEU A 35 15.23 7.19 -0.26
N GLN A 36 15.12 6.33 0.76
CA GLN A 36 16.01 5.17 0.91
C GLN A 36 15.63 3.97 0.03
N HIS A 37 14.52 4.03 -0.71
CA HIS A 37 13.99 2.90 -1.48
C HIS A 37 14.37 2.98 -2.96
N SER A 38 14.47 1.82 -3.60
CA SER A 38 14.85 1.68 -5.02
C SER A 38 13.67 1.83 -5.98
N GLY A 39 12.43 1.91 -5.49
CA GLY A 39 11.21 2.03 -6.28
C GLY A 39 9.94 1.97 -5.45
N LEU A 40 8.81 2.26 -6.11
CA LEU A 40 7.50 2.34 -5.47
C LEU A 40 7.10 1.01 -4.78
N LYS A 41 7.34 -0.11 -5.43
CA LYS A 41 7.07 -1.43 -4.85
C LYS A 41 7.87 -1.66 -3.58
N ASP A 42 9.17 -1.32 -3.59
CA ASP A 42 10.06 -1.48 -2.45
C ASP A 42 9.57 -0.65 -1.24
N ALA A 43 9.23 0.61 -1.47
CA ALA A 43 8.67 1.51 -0.45
C ALA A 43 7.35 0.98 0.14
N VAL A 44 6.42 0.51 -0.70
CA VAL A 44 5.14 -0.06 -0.26
C VAL A 44 5.34 -1.34 0.56
N VAL A 45 6.20 -2.26 0.09
CA VAL A 45 6.51 -3.52 0.81
C VAL A 45 7.15 -3.23 2.16
N HIS A 46 8.11 -2.30 2.21
CA HIS A 46 8.75 -1.87 3.46
C HIS A 46 7.72 -1.37 4.48
N GLU A 47 6.84 -0.46 4.07
CA GLU A 47 5.81 0.10 4.94
C GLU A 47 4.85 -0.96 5.48
N ILE A 48 4.43 -1.91 4.64
CA ILE A 48 3.57 -3.03 5.04
C ILE A 48 4.27 -3.90 6.08
N ILE A 49 5.50 -4.35 5.80
CA ILE A 49 6.27 -5.21 6.70
C ILE A 49 6.53 -4.52 8.03
N LYS A 50 6.91 -3.24 8.00
CA LYS A 50 7.14 -2.44 9.19
C LYS A 50 5.91 -2.40 10.09
N ARG A 51 4.75 -2.05 9.55
CA ARG A 51 3.50 -1.96 10.32
C ARG A 51 3.06 -3.31 10.89
N LEU A 52 3.11 -4.37 10.10
CA LEU A 52 2.79 -5.72 10.55
C LEU A 52 3.75 -6.18 11.65
N SER A 53 5.05 -5.85 11.55
CA SER A 53 6.05 -6.22 12.56
C SER A 53 5.83 -5.53 13.90
N LEU A 54 5.32 -4.29 13.90
CA LEU A 54 4.96 -3.56 15.12
C LEU A 54 3.73 -4.14 15.83
N SER A 55 2.86 -4.85 15.12
CA SER A 55 1.60 -5.43 15.63
C SER A 55 1.73 -6.87 16.16
N LYS A 56 2.86 -7.30 16.70
CA LYS A 56 3.14 -8.68 17.18
C LYS A 56 3.19 -9.77 16.09
N ASN A 57 3.11 -9.39 14.81
CA ASN A 57 3.10 -10.31 13.67
C ASN A 57 4.48 -10.44 12.98
N ALA A 58 5.56 -10.06 13.64
CA ALA A 58 6.91 -10.01 13.08
C ALA A 58 7.42 -11.38 12.57
N LYS A 59 6.97 -12.51 13.16
CA LYS A 59 7.32 -13.85 12.67
C LYS A 59 6.59 -14.17 11.37
N PHE A 60 5.33 -13.74 11.25
CA PHE A 60 4.52 -13.97 10.05
C PHE A 60 5.10 -13.24 8.85
N THR A 61 5.62 -12.01 9.01
CA THR A 61 6.21 -11.25 7.89
C THR A 61 7.48 -11.89 7.31
N LYS A 62 8.05 -12.89 7.99
CA LYS A 62 9.21 -13.66 7.53
C LYS A 62 8.84 -15.05 7.00
N SER A 63 7.57 -15.40 7.00
CA SER A 63 7.12 -16.71 6.52
C SER A 63 7.18 -16.80 4.99
N PHE A 64 7.42 -18.01 4.49
CA PHE A 64 7.49 -18.26 3.05
C PHE A 64 6.20 -17.89 2.34
N GLU A 65 5.05 -18.28 2.89
CA GLU A 65 3.73 -17.99 2.31
C GLU A 65 3.44 -16.49 2.20
N PHE A 66 3.88 -15.68 3.17
CA PHE A 66 3.71 -14.23 3.13
C PHE A 66 4.61 -13.60 2.06
N ILE A 67 5.87 -14.00 2.00
CA ILE A 67 6.83 -13.50 0.99
C ILE A 67 6.38 -13.87 -0.42
N ASP A 68 5.95 -15.12 -0.64
CA ASP A 68 5.42 -15.58 -1.92
C ASP A 68 4.16 -14.80 -2.33
N ALA A 69 3.26 -14.53 -1.38
CA ALA A 69 2.06 -13.73 -1.62
C ALA A 69 2.41 -12.27 -2.00
N ILE A 70 3.42 -11.65 -1.38
CA ILE A 70 3.92 -10.32 -1.79
C ILE A 70 4.39 -10.35 -3.24
N HIS A 71 5.20 -11.33 -3.61
CA HIS A 71 5.71 -11.43 -4.98
C HIS A 71 4.61 -11.59 -6.03
N LYS A 72 3.57 -12.34 -5.71
CA LYS A 72 2.44 -12.61 -6.62
C LYS A 72 1.43 -11.47 -6.68
N SER A 73 1.22 -10.74 -5.59
CA SER A 73 0.15 -9.73 -5.47
C SER A 73 0.62 -8.31 -5.80
N LEU A 74 1.78 -7.92 -5.30
CA LEU A 74 2.28 -6.55 -5.46
C LEU A 74 3.09 -6.43 -6.75
N ILE A 75 2.37 -6.38 -7.87
CA ILE A 75 2.93 -6.06 -9.18
C ILE A 75 3.02 -4.55 -9.28
N GLU A 76 4.20 -4.02 -9.60
CA GLU A 76 4.48 -2.58 -9.57
C GLU A 76 3.52 -1.78 -10.45
N GLU A 77 3.20 -2.30 -11.64
CA GLU A 77 2.25 -1.68 -12.56
C GLU A 77 0.84 -1.52 -11.92
N ASN A 78 0.40 -2.49 -11.14
CA ASN A 78 -0.89 -2.43 -10.45
C ASN A 78 -0.88 -1.40 -9.31
N ILE A 79 0.22 -1.32 -8.55
CA ILE A 79 0.42 -0.32 -7.50
C ILE A 79 0.37 1.09 -8.12
N ILE A 80 1.04 1.28 -9.25
CA ILE A 80 1.04 2.54 -10.01
C ILE A 80 -0.37 2.91 -10.47
N LEU A 81 -1.15 1.96 -10.97
CA LEU A 81 -2.52 2.22 -11.42
C LEU A 81 -3.44 2.61 -10.25
N ASP A 82 -3.30 1.97 -9.10
CA ASP A 82 -4.05 2.35 -7.89
C ASP A 82 -3.63 3.75 -7.40
N LEU A 83 -2.33 4.05 -7.39
CA LEU A 83 -1.80 5.36 -7.02
C LEU A 83 -2.28 6.47 -7.97
N THR A 84 -2.19 6.22 -9.27
CA THR A 84 -2.64 7.16 -10.31
C THR A 84 -4.15 7.41 -10.20
N ALA A 85 -4.93 6.38 -9.90
CA ALA A 85 -6.38 6.52 -9.73
C ALA A 85 -6.74 7.45 -8.56
N ILE A 86 -5.92 7.53 -7.52
CA ILE A 86 -6.10 8.47 -6.41
C ILE A 86 -5.80 9.89 -6.89
N VAL A 87 -4.63 10.11 -7.48
CA VAL A 87 -4.22 11.45 -7.95
C VAL A 87 -5.18 12.01 -9.01
N ASP A 88 -5.72 11.15 -9.87
CA ASP A 88 -6.66 11.57 -10.93
C ASP A 88 -8.08 11.90 -10.41
N ARG A 89 -8.52 11.30 -9.31
CA ARG A 89 -9.91 11.37 -8.84
C ARG A 89 -10.09 12.18 -7.58
N ASP A 90 -9.07 12.25 -6.72
CA ASP A 90 -9.12 13.03 -5.50
C ASP A 90 -8.63 14.46 -5.77
N SER A 91 -9.55 15.41 -5.82
CA SER A 91 -9.22 16.81 -6.03
C SER A 91 -8.34 17.44 -4.94
N ALA A 92 -8.22 16.80 -3.78
CA ALA A 92 -7.34 17.21 -2.69
C ALA A 92 -5.93 16.63 -2.80
N CYS A 93 -5.73 15.61 -3.67
CA CYS A 93 -4.44 14.94 -3.85
C CYS A 93 -3.68 15.49 -5.06
N ASN A 94 -2.71 16.36 -4.82
CA ASN A 94 -1.93 17.01 -5.87
C ASN A 94 -0.53 16.43 -6.07
N LEU A 95 -0.10 15.52 -5.17
CA LEU A 95 1.24 14.94 -5.16
C LEU A 95 1.15 13.41 -5.15
N PHE A 96 2.00 12.74 -5.91
CA PHE A 96 2.09 11.28 -5.95
C PHE A 96 2.63 10.68 -4.63
N CYS A 97 3.45 11.41 -3.89
CA CYS A 97 3.94 10.95 -2.58
C CYS A 97 2.86 10.95 -1.49
N THR A 98 1.79 11.77 -1.62
CA THR A 98 0.76 11.92 -0.58
C THR A 98 0.03 10.60 -0.24
N PRO A 99 -0.48 9.81 -1.21
CA PRO A 99 -1.12 8.55 -0.88
C PRO A 99 -0.19 7.53 -0.21
N LEU A 100 1.07 7.48 -0.63
CA LEU A 100 2.08 6.61 -0.05
C LEU A 100 2.36 6.96 1.42
N LEU A 101 2.40 8.25 1.74
CA LEU A 101 2.72 8.75 3.07
C LEU A 101 1.53 8.67 4.04
N PHE A 102 0.31 9.00 3.57
CA PHE A 102 -0.79 9.35 4.47
C PHE A 102 -2.12 8.64 4.21
N TYR A 103 -2.36 8.08 3.00
CA TYR A 103 -3.68 7.54 2.68
C TYR A 103 -3.81 6.07 3.10
N LYS A 104 -4.55 5.88 4.19
CA LYS A 104 -4.82 4.54 4.73
C LYS A 104 -5.55 3.62 3.75
N GLY A 105 -6.44 4.17 2.90
CA GLY A 105 -7.15 3.41 1.88
C GLY A 105 -6.21 2.79 0.84
N PHE A 106 -5.19 3.54 0.41
CA PHE A 106 -4.16 3.03 -0.49
C PHE A 106 -3.42 1.84 0.12
N LEU A 107 -2.91 1.99 1.35
CA LEU A 107 -2.16 0.92 2.00
C LEU A 107 -3.03 -0.30 2.34
N SER A 108 -4.28 -0.06 2.77
CA SER A 108 -5.26 -1.13 3.02
C SER A 108 -5.51 -1.98 1.78
N LEU A 109 -5.62 -1.34 0.61
CA LEU A 109 -5.82 -2.03 -0.67
C LEU A 109 -4.61 -2.90 -1.02
N GLN A 110 -3.38 -2.42 -0.80
CA GLN A 110 -2.18 -3.20 -1.07
C GLN A 110 -2.06 -4.41 -0.13
N ILE A 111 -2.37 -4.25 1.17
CA ILE A 111 -2.40 -5.38 2.13
C ILE A 111 -3.50 -6.38 1.76
N TYR A 112 -4.68 -5.90 1.35
CA TYR A 112 -5.75 -6.77 0.87
C TYR A 112 -5.30 -7.62 -0.33
N ARG A 113 -4.54 -7.09 -1.28
CA ARG A 113 -4.03 -7.86 -2.44
C ARG A 113 -3.17 -9.04 -1.98
N ILE A 114 -2.36 -8.87 -0.94
CA ILE A 114 -1.59 -9.97 -0.32
C ILE A 114 -2.55 -10.99 0.31
N ALA A 115 -3.55 -10.52 1.07
CA ALA A 115 -4.54 -11.38 1.70
C ALA A 115 -5.35 -12.20 0.67
N ASN A 116 -5.69 -11.61 -0.46
CA ASN A 116 -6.41 -12.27 -1.55
C ASN A 116 -5.59 -13.43 -2.16
N ILE A 117 -4.28 -13.26 -2.38
CA ILE A 117 -3.39 -14.33 -2.85
C ILE A 117 -3.27 -15.44 -1.81
N LEU A 118 -3.10 -15.09 -0.52
CA LEU A 118 -3.05 -16.08 0.56
C LEU A 118 -4.34 -16.91 0.62
N TRP A 119 -5.50 -16.25 0.49
CA TRP A 119 -6.79 -16.92 0.44
C TRP A 119 -6.89 -17.90 -0.73
N ALA A 120 -6.52 -17.46 -1.93
CA ALA A 120 -6.54 -18.28 -3.14
C ALA A 120 -5.54 -19.45 -3.07
N SER A 121 -4.46 -19.30 -2.31
CA SER A 121 -3.44 -20.33 -2.06
C SER A 121 -3.75 -21.24 -0.86
N ASN A 122 -4.99 -21.23 -0.37
CA ASN A 122 -5.48 -22.02 0.77
C ASN A 122 -4.83 -21.70 2.14
N HIS A 123 -4.23 -20.52 2.28
CA HIS A 123 -3.70 -19.97 3.55
C HIS A 123 -4.74 -19.05 4.20
N GLN A 124 -5.95 -19.59 4.48
CA GLN A 124 -7.10 -18.78 4.91
C GLN A 124 -6.87 -18.06 6.25
N ILE A 125 -6.24 -18.70 7.23
CA ILE A 125 -5.97 -18.08 8.54
C ILE A 125 -5.02 -16.91 8.39
N SER A 126 -3.97 -17.03 7.56
CA SER A 126 -3.05 -15.94 7.25
C SER A 126 -3.74 -14.79 6.53
N ALA A 127 -4.67 -15.08 5.62
CA ALA A 127 -5.47 -14.08 4.94
C ALA A 127 -6.39 -13.32 5.90
N LEU A 128 -7.06 -14.02 6.82
CA LEU A 128 -7.92 -13.43 7.84
C LEU A 128 -7.11 -12.61 8.87
N LEU A 129 -5.88 -13.01 9.17
CA LEU A 129 -4.96 -12.21 9.98
C LEU A 129 -4.72 -10.84 9.35
N LEU A 130 -4.48 -10.78 8.02
CA LEU A 130 -4.30 -9.51 7.31
C LEU A 130 -5.60 -8.71 7.24
N GLN A 131 -6.76 -9.34 7.06
CA GLN A 131 -8.07 -8.66 7.13
C GLN A 131 -8.26 -8.01 8.50
N THR A 132 -8.02 -8.76 9.59
CA THR A 132 -8.11 -8.24 10.95
C THR A 132 -7.15 -7.06 11.15
N PHE A 133 -5.91 -7.18 10.67
CA PHE A 133 -4.94 -6.08 10.73
C PHE A 133 -5.44 -4.83 10.02
N ILE A 134 -5.98 -4.94 8.81
CA ILE A 134 -6.54 -3.80 8.06
C ILE A 134 -7.70 -3.17 8.84
N SER A 135 -8.60 -4.00 9.38
CA SER A 135 -9.77 -3.52 10.13
C SER A 135 -9.38 -2.76 11.41
N GLU A 136 -8.46 -3.31 12.19
CA GLU A 136 -8.01 -2.70 13.44
C GLU A 136 -7.19 -1.41 13.24
N HIS A 137 -6.31 -1.37 12.24
CA HIS A 137 -5.37 -0.27 12.06
C HIS A 137 -5.88 0.85 11.13
N PHE A 138 -6.77 0.52 10.20
CA PHE A 138 -7.26 1.47 9.20
C PHE A 138 -8.77 1.68 9.24
N ALA A 139 -9.51 0.90 10.04
CA ALA A 139 -10.97 0.89 10.09
C ALA A 139 -11.59 0.60 8.70
N VAL A 140 -10.96 -0.29 7.94
CA VAL A 140 -11.41 -0.77 6.64
C VAL A 140 -11.55 -2.28 6.72
N ASP A 141 -12.68 -2.85 6.35
CA ASP A 141 -12.88 -4.28 6.37
C ASP A 141 -13.05 -4.82 4.95
N ILE A 142 -12.01 -5.48 4.43
CA ILE A 142 -12.01 -6.07 3.09
C ILE A 142 -11.83 -7.58 3.24
N HIS A 143 -12.89 -8.34 2.94
CA HIS A 143 -12.78 -9.79 2.99
C HIS A 143 -11.79 -10.30 1.93
N PRO A 144 -10.84 -11.20 2.27
CA PRO A 144 -9.82 -11.68 1.33
C PRO A 144 -10.36 -12.30 0.05
N LYS A 145 -11.59 -12.86 0.08
CA LYS A 145 -12.25 -13.43 -1.09
C LYS A 145 -12.85 -12.39 -2.04
N ALA A 146 -12.97 -11.13 -1.64
CA ALA A 146 -13.49 -10.07 -2.50
C ALA A 146 -12.70 -10.01 -3.83
N LYS A 147 -13.35 -9.59 -4.91
CA LYS A 147 -12.74 -9.44 -6.23
C LYS A 147 -12.62 -7.95 -6.55
N ILE A 148 -11.49 -7.36 -6.22
CA ILE A 148 -11.20 -5.95 -6.49
C ILE A 148 -10.21 -5.85 -7.64
N GLY A 149 -10.58 -5.11 -8.69
CA GLY A 149 -9.74 -4.84 -9.85
C GLY A 149 -8.52 -3.97 -9.54
N ILE A 150 -7.88 -3.45 -10.56
CA ILE A 150 -6.75 -2.52 -10.51
C ILE A 150 -7.21 -1.10 -10.84
N GLY A 151 -6.43 -0.08 -10.47
CA GLY A 151 -6.80 1.32 -10.67
C GLY A 151 -7.96 1.75 -9.77
N VAL A 152 -7.95 1.30 -8.52
CA VAL A 152 -9.00 1.54 -7.51
C VAL A 152 -8.52 2.59 -6.51
N MET A 153 -9.38 3.56 -6.25
CA MET A 153 -9.25 4.50 -5.14
C MET A 153 -10.20 4.08 -4.02
N LEU A 154 -9.68 3.89 -2.81
CA LEU A 154 -10.45 3.81 -1.58
C LEU A 154 -10.36 5.15 -0.87
N ASP A 155 -11.38 5.98 -1.08
CA ASP A 155 -11.43 7.33 -0.51
C ASP A 155 -11.85 7.29 0.96
N HIS A 156 -11.07 7.96 1.82
CA HIS A 156 -11.23 8.00 3.29
C HIS A 156 -11.42 6.64 3.98
N ALA A 157 -12.13 5.74 3.40
CA ALA A 157 -12.35 4.31 3.68
C ALA A 157 -12.79 3.94 5.11
N THR A 158 -12.97 4.90 6.05
CA THR A 158 -13.37 4.61 7.43
C THR A 158 -14.76 3.97 7.47
N GLY A 159 -14.86 2.78 8.09
CA GLY A 159 -16.12 2.03 8.16
C GLY A 159 -16.53 1.36 6.85
N CYS A 160 -15.66 1.34 5.86
CA CYS A 160 -15.93 0.66 4.59
C CYS A 160 -15.91 -0.86 4.78
N LEU A 161 -16.98 -1.52 4.34
CA LEU A 161 -17.11 -2.98 4.33
C LEU A 161 -17.16 -3.47 2.89
N LEU A 162 -16.17 -4.26 2.47
CA LEU A 162 -16.08 -4.83 1.13
C LEU A 162 -16.13 -6.35 1.22
N TYR A 163 -17.28 -6.90 0.87
CA TYR A 163 -17.48 -8.33 0.69
C TYR A 163 -17.47 -8.68 -0.80
N THR A 164 -17.67 -9.91 -1.14
CA THR A 164 -17.73 -10.34 -2.54
C THR A 164 -18.94 -9.75 -3.25
N SER A 165 -18.82 -9.48 -4.49
CA SER A 165 -19.91 -9.56 -5.47
C SER A 165 -19.87 -10.94 -6.11
#